data_c408a287903369a2a343e2eced50ebde
#
_entry.id   c408a287903369a2a343e2eced50ebde
#
_cell.length_a   1.000
_cell.length_b   1.000
_cell.length_c   1.000
_cell.angle_alpha   90.00
_cell.angle_beta   90.00
_cell.angle_gamma   90.00
#
_symmetry.space_group_name_H-M   'P 1'
#
loop_
_entity.id
_entity.type
_entity.pdbx_description
1 polymer ?
#
loop_
_entity_poly.entity_id
_entity_poly.type
_entity_poly.pdbx_seq_one_letter_code
_entity_poly.pdbx_strand_id
1 'polypeptide(L)'
;PDEAKKEIEDVIGLDASYAPLVSAKEGIGIDDVLESVVQYFPAPQGDENAPLKALIFDSYYDNYKGVILFVRIKDGKIKAGDRIKTFRSDKIYDVVETGVFSPNLLPQDGLSAGEVGYIAASIKSILDVAVGDTVMNADNPAAEPLAGYKKVQSVVFCGIYPLDGSRFNDLKEAILKLQLNDASLIFEPDTSVALGFGFRCGFLGLLHMEIIQERIEREFGLEIITTAPSVSYKVVKSDGEIIYVDNPSHLPPQSEIEHMEVRIV
;
A
#
# COMPACT_ATOMS: atom_id res chain seq x y z
N PRO A 1 -13.96 -9.44 33.57
CA PRO A 1 -13.43 -10.30 32.50
C PRO A 1 -14.51 -11.12 31.82
N ASP A 2 -15.38 -11.80 32.60
CA ASP A 2 -16.41 -12.70 32.07
C ASP A 2 -17.45 -11.97 31.21
N GLU A 3 -17.85 -10.75 31.61
CA GLU A 3 -18.75 -9.91 30.84
C GLU A 3 -18.13 -9.51 29.50
N ALA A 4 -16.84 -9.15 29.48
CA ALA A 4 -16.12 -8.83 28.25
C ALA A 4 -15.99 -10.03 27.31
N LYS A 5 -15.74 -11.24 27.84
CA LYS A 5 -15.73 -12.48 27.03
C LYS A 5 -17.10 -12.72 26.41
N LYS A 6 -18.16 -12.61 27.22
CA LYS A 6 -19.52 -12.77 26.73
C LYS A 6 -19.88 -11.74 25.66
N GLU A 7 -19.47 -10.49 25.82
CA GLU A 7 -19.70 -9.44 24.82
C GLU A 7 -18.96 -9.75 23.48
N ILE A 8 -17.73 -10.25 23.55
CA ILE A 8 -16.98 -10.72 22.36
C ILE A 8 -17.74 -11.84 21.65
N GLU A 9 -18.25 -12.82 22.41
CA GLU A 9 -19.01 -13.94 21.84
C GLU A 9 -20.35 -13.47 21.24
N ASP A 10 -21.10 -12.66 21.96
CA ASP A 10 -22.46 -12.22 21.57
C ASP A 10 -22.42 -11.22 20.41
N VAL A 11 -21.46 -10.29 20.37
CA VAL A 11 -21.41 -9.17 19.40
C VAL A 11 -20.52 -9.51 18.20
N ILE A 12 -19.34 -10.11 18.43
CA ILE A 12 -18.35 -10.37 17.38
C ILE A 12 -18.49 -11.81 16.84
N GLY A 13 -19.05 -12.72 17.62
CA GLY A 13 -19.23 -14.13 17.24
C GLY A 13 -17.94 -14.95 17.31
N LEU A 14 -16.95 -14.52 18.08
CA LEU A 14 -15.69 -15.23 18.30
C LEU A 14 -15.72 -15.96 19.65
N ASP A 15 -15.24 -17.21 19.69
CA ASP A 15 -15.03 -17.94 20.93
C ASP A 15 -13.94 -17.27 21.78
N ALA A 16 -14.32 -16.69 22.91
CA ALA A 16 -13.42 -16.03 23.84
C ALA A 16 -13.04 -16.89 25.05
N SER A 17 -13.44 -18.17 25.08
CA SER A 17 -13.20 -19.07 26.23
C SER A 17 -11.71 -19.22 26.56
N TYR A 18 -10.86 -19.27 25.54
CA TYR A 18 -9.41 -19.41 25.68
C TYR A 18 -8.65 -18.07 25.70
N ALA A 19 -9.34 -16.94 25.64
CA ALA A 19 -8.68 -15.64 25.64
C ALA A 19 -7.93 -15.38 26.96
N PRO A 20 -6.61 -15.14 26.95
CA PRO A 20 -5.86 -14.84 28.15
C PRO A 20 -6.30 -13.51 28.76
N LEU A 21 -6.33 -13.45 30.08
CA LEU A 21 -6.67 -12.23 30.83
C LEU A 21 -5.40 -11.43 31.08
N VAL A 22 -5.34 -10.21 30.56
CA VAL A 22 -4.11 -9.41 30.60
C VAL A 22 -4.32 -8.00 31.13
N SER A 23 -3.27 -7.46 31.73
CA SER A 23 -3.13 -6.04 32.02
C SER A 23 -1.77 -5.57 31.55
N ALA A 24 -1.73 -4.88 30.41
CA ALA A 24 -0.49 -4.35 29.84
C ALA A 24 0.20 -3.37 30.83
N LYS A 25 -0.59 -2.56 31.55
CA LYS A 25 -0.08 -1.60 32.53
C LYS A 25 0.65 -2.29 33.69
N GLU A 26 0.08 -3.38 34.20
CA GLU A 26 0.62 -4.11 35.35
C GLU A 26 1.54 -5.27 34.96
N GLY A 27 1.72 -5.54 33.65
CA GLY A 27 2.52 -6.66 33.15
C GLY A 27 1.95 -8.05 33.42
N ILE A 28 0.64 -8.12 33.75
CA ILE A 28 -0.02 -9.40 34.11
C ILE A 28 -0.45 -10.11 32.82
N GLY A 29 -0.18 -11.42 32.72
CA GLY A 29 -0.66 -12.31 31.66
C GLY A 29 -0.01 -12.06 30.30
N ILE A 30 1.08 -11.30 30.20
CA ILE A 30 1.77 -11.05 28.92
C ILE A 30 2.37 -12.32 28.37
N ASP A 31 3.01 -13.12 29.21
CA ASP A 31 3.59 -14.42 28.81
C ASP A 31 2.52 -15.39 28.32
N ASP A 32 1.33 -15.38 28.93
CA ASP A 32 0.19 -16.20 28.50
C ASP A 32 -0.27 -15.86 27.09
N VAL A 33 -0.21 -14.56 26.70
CA VAL A 33 -0.51 -14.13 25.31
C VAL A 33 0.54 -14.70 24.35
N LEU A 34 1.83 -14.58 24.69
CA LEU A 34 2.92 -15.07 23.83
C LEU A 34 2.85 -16.60 23.67
N GLU A 35 2.62 -17.31 24.75
CA GLU A 35 2.43 -18.78 24.72
C GLU A 35 1.19 -19.17 23.89
N SER A 36 0.09 -18.43 24.02
CA SER A 36 -1.12 -18.64 23.22
C SER A 36 -0.86 -18.44 21.74
N VAL A 37 -0.07 -17.42 21.36
CA VAL A 37 0.35 -17.21 19.96
C VAL A 37 1.11 -18.42 19.45
N VAL A 38 2.11 -18.93 20.20
CA VAL A 38 2.90 -20.10 19.81
C VAL A 38 2.02 -21.36 19.70
N GLN A 39 1.06 -21.51 20.59
CA GLN A 39 0.19 -22.70 20.65
C GLN A 39 -0.89 -22.73 19.56
N TYR A 40 -1.54 -21.60 19.31
CA TYR A 40 -2.76 -21.56 18.48
C TYR A 40 -2.53 -21.03 17.06
N PHE A 41 -1.46 -20.26 16.81
CA PHE A 41 -1.18 -19.79 15.45
C PHE A 41 -0.49 -20.90 14.65
N PRO A 42 -1.05 -21.31 13.50
CA PRO A 42 -0.38 -22.30 12.66
C PRO A 42 0.92 -21.74 12.07
N ALA A 43 1.91 -22.60 11.95
CA ALA A 43 3.13 -22.26 11.23
C ALA A 43 2.83 -21.87 9.77
N PRO A 44 3.64 -20.99 9.17
CA PRO A 44 3.50 -20.64 7.75
C PRO A 44 3.50 -21.91 6.89
N GLN A 45 2.56 -21.96 5.94
CA GLN A 45 2.48 -23.05 4.98
C GLN A 45 3.11 -22.63 3.65
N GLY A 46 3.84 -23.53 3.01
CA GLY A 46 4.43 -23.34 1.70
C GLY A 46 5.32 -24.52 1.32
N ASP A 47 5.62 -24.66 0.03
CA ASP A 47 6.52 -25.68 -0.51
C ASP A 47 7.82 -25.01 -0.99
N GLU A 48 8.92 -25.32 -0.32
CA GLU A 48 10.25 -24.79 -0.68
C GLU A 48 10.77 -25.30 -2.04
N ASN A 49 10.23 -26.39 -2.54
CA ASN A 49 10.64 -26.99 -3.82
C ASN A 49 9.76 -26.54 -5.00
N ALA A 50 8.66 -25.84 -4.72
CA ALA A 50 7.80 -25.27 -5.74
C ALA A 50 8.47 -24.06 -6.43
N PRO A 51 7.98 -23.61 -7.60
CA PRO A 51 8.39 -22.36 -8.19
C PRO A 51 8.18 -21.18 -7.25
N LEU A 52 9.13 -20.24 -7.23
CA LEU A 52 9.07 -19.07 -6.36
C LEU A 52 7.77 -18.28 -6.55
N LYS A 53 7.08 -18.04 -5.47
CA LYS A 53 5.99 -17.08 -5.32
C LYS A 53 6.19 -16.24 -4.07
N ALA A 54 6.53 -14.97 -4.24
CA ALA A 54 6.69 -14.04 -3.14
C ALA A 54 5.74 -12.85 -3.34
N LEU A 55 4.97 -12.50 -2.30
CA LEU A 55 4.06 -11.37 -2.31
C LEU A 55 4.81 -10.11 -1.86
N ILE A 56 4.78 -9.06 -2.68
CA ILE A 56 5.25 -7.73 -2.28
C ILE A 56 4.18 -7.11 -1.38
N PHE A 57 4.52 -6.82 -0.12
CA PHE A 57 3.59 -6.15 0.79
C PHE A 57 3.98 -4.70 1.08
N ASP A 58 5.24 -4.32 0.79
CA ASP A 58 5.73 -2.95 0.87
C ASP A 58 6.98 -2.77 0.00
N SER A 59 7.39 -1.52 -0.24
CA SER A 59 8.65 -1.22 -0.92
C SER A 59 9.11 0.19 -0.55
N TYR A 60 10.41 0.43 -0.60
CA TYR A 60 10.95 1.77 -0.50
C TYR A 60 12.14 1.97 -1.45
N TYR A 61 12.45 3.22 -1.74
CA TYR A 61 13.57 3.57 -2.59
C TYR A 61 14.81 3.91 -1.75
N ASP A 62 15.88 3.17 -1.99
CA ASP A 62 17.21 3.45 -1.44
C ASP A 62 18.09 4.07 -2.54
N ASN A 63 18.82 5.14 -2.22
CA ASN A 63 19.64 5.87 -3.19
C ASN A 63 20.80 5.04 -3.77
N TYR A 64 21.23 3.99 -3.08
CA TYR A 64 22.35 3.13 -3.47
C TYR A 64 21.89 1.79 -4.06
N LYS A 65 20.88 1.18 -3.45
CA LYS A 65 20.38 -0.15 -3.82
C LYS A 65 19.19 -0.12 -4.80
N GLY A 66 18.61 1.05 -5.05
CA GLY A 66 17.38 1.19 -5.84
C GLY A 66 16.14 0.82 -5.02
N VAL A 67 15.12 0.25 -5.67
CA VAL A 67 13.90 -0.19 -4.99
C VAL A 67 14.19 -1.46 -4.20
N ILE A 68 13.93 -1.42 -2.90
CA ILE A 68 13.96 -2.57 -1.99
C ILE A 68 12.52 -3.06 -1.82
N LEU A 69 12.30 -4.32 -2.14
CA LEU A 69 11.01 -4.98 -2.05
C LEU A 69 10.89 -5.69 -0.70
N PHE A 70 9.82 -5.43 0.04
CA PHE A 70 9.47 -6.19 1.23
C PHE A 70 8.52 -7.31 0.82
N VAL A 71 8.94 -8.54 1.08
CA VAL A 71 8.27 -9.72 0.54
C VAL A 71 7.97 -10.75 1.61
N ARG A 72 6.85 -11.44 1.41
CA ARG A 72 6.56 -12.70 2.07
C ARG A 72 6.71 -13.84 1.05
N ILE A 73 7.61 -14.76 1.31
CA ILE A 73 7.77 -15.95 0.47
C ILE A 73 6.64 -16.92 0.77
N LYS A 74 5.81 -17.19 -0.22
CA LYS A 74 4.71 -18.17 -0.10
C LYS A 74 5.17 -19.56 -0.47
N ASP A 75 5.85 -19.68 -1.62
CA ASP A 75 6.41 -20.93 -2.12
C ASP A 75 7.79 -20.69 -2.70
N GLY A 76 8.62 -21.72 -2.77
CA GLY A 76 9.96 -21.67 -3.34
C GLY A 76 11.01 -21.04 -2.45
N LYS A 77 12.11 -20.66 -3.07
CA LYS A 77 13.29 -20.01 -2.44
C LYS A 77 13.82 -18.92 -3.33
N ILE A 78 14.53 -17.98 -2.73
CA ILE A 78 15.23 -16.91 -3.44
C ILE A 78 16.54 -16.58 -2.74
N LYS A 79 17.57 -16.27 -3.51
CA LYS A 79 18.90 -15.87 -3.03
C LYS A 79 19.55 -14.84 -3.93
N ALA A 80 20.61 -14.22 -3.45
CA ALA A 80 21.45 -13.36 -4.28
C ALA A 80 21.99 -14.12 -5.50
N GLY A 81 21.96 -13.48 -6.66
CA GLY A 81 22.32 -14.05 -7.96
C GLY A 81 21.16 -14.68 -8.74
N ASP A 82 20.01 -14.86 -8.12
CA ASP A 82 18.81 -15.31 -8.84
C ASP A 82 18.26 -14.21 -9.75
N ARG A 83 17.54 -14.60 -10.79
CA ARG A 83 16.85 -13.70 -11.71
C ARG A 83 15.37 -13.71 -11.40
N ILE A 84 14.83 -12.53 -11.18
CA ILE A 84 13.42 -12.37 -10.84
C ILE A 84 12.69 -11.49 -11.85
N LYS A 85 11.38 -11.68 -11.91
CA LYS A 85 10.42 -10.76 -12.51
C LYS A 85 9.16 -10.69 -11.66
N THR A 86 8.38 -9.63 -11.85
CA THR A 86 7.03 -9.56 -11.25
C THR A 86 6.01 -10.14 -12.23
N PHE A 87 4.86 -10.56 -11.71
CA PHE A 87 3.82 -11.17 -12.57
C PHE A 87 3.25 -10.17 -13.58
N ARG A 88 3.23 -8.88 -13.24
CA ARG A 88 2.71 -7.81 -14.11
C ARG A 88 3.71 -7.30 -15.13
N SER A 89 4.99 -7.57 -14.94
CA SER A 89 6.07 -7.03 -15.78
C SER A 89 6.91 -8.14 -16.35
N ASP A 90 7.24 -8.04 -17.64
CA ASP A 90 8.20 -8.94 -18.29
C ASP A 90 9.67 -8.53 -18.07
N LYS A 91 9.90 -7.43 -17.33
CA LYS A 91 11.25 -6.98 -16.99
C LYS A 91 11.90 -7.93 -16.01
N ILE A 92 13.15 -8.30 -16.30
CA ILE A 92 13.94 -9.20 -15.49
C ILE A 92 14.96 -8.39 -14.70
N TYR A 93 15.16 -8.75 -13.44
CA TYR A 93 16.11 -8.12 -12.54
C TYR A 93 16.95 -9.17 -11.84
N ASP A 94 18.25 -8.86 -11.67
CA ASP A 94 19.15 -9.71 -10.91
C ASP A 94 19.08 -9.36 -9.41
N VAL A 95 18.89 -10.37 -8.58
CA VAL A 95 18.88 -10.21 -7.12
C VAL A 95 20.30 -9.94 -6.64
N VAL A 96 20.51 -8.78 -6.04
CA VAL A 96 21.81 -8.37 -5.48
C VAL A 96 21.96 -8.83 -4.03
N GLU A 97 20.86 -8.73 -3.27
CA GLU A 97 20.87 -9.02 -1.84
C GLU A 97 19.47 -9.48 -1.39
N THR A 98 19.45 -10.42 -0.46
CA THR A 98 18.27 -10.83 0.31
C THR A 98 18.55 -10.72 1.80
N GLY A 99 17.54 -10.58 2.62
CA GLY A 99 17.71 -10.52 4.07
C GLY A 99 16.40 -10.33 4.83
N VAL A 100 16.52 -10.15 6.12
CA VAL A 100 15.42 -9.96 7.07
C VAL A 100 15.56 -8.63 7.82
N PHE A 101 14.57 -8.31 8.66
CA PHE A 101 14.57 -7.14 9.53
C PHE A 101 14.86 -7.54 10.98
N SER A 102 15.84 -6.84 11.64
CA SER A 102 16.16 -7.12 13.04
C SER A 102 16.88 -5.94 13.73
N PRO A 103 16.22 -4.85 14.08
CA PRO A 103 15.19 -4.06 13.39
C PRO A 103 15.68 -3.46 12.06
N ASN A 104 17.00 -3.41 11.86
CA ASN A 104 17.62 -2.94 10.61
C ASN A 104 17.66 -4.08 9.58
N LEU A 105 17.96 -3.72 8.34
CA LEU A 105 18.21 -4.68 7.28
C LEU A 105 19.41 -5.57 7.64
N LEU A 106 19.18 -6.86 7.75
CA LEU A 106 20.18 -7.87 8.02
C LEU A 106 20.29 -8.82 6.82
N PRO A 107 21.38 -8.72 6.02
CA PRO A 107 21.58 -9.60 4.87
C PRO A 107 21.61 -11.08 5.29
N GLN A 108 21.01 -11.93 4.45
CA GLN A 108 21.02 -13.40 4.58
C GLN A 108 21.28 -14.04 3.22
N ASP A 109 21.74 -15.29 3.23
CA ASP A 109 22.07 -16.05 2.04
C ASP A 109 20.87 -16.33 1.13
N GLY A 110 19.65 -16.28 1.67
CA GLY A 110 18.41 -16.47 0.94
C GLY A 110 17.19 -16.39 1.84
N LEU A 111 16.01 -16.47 1.22
CA LEU A 111 14.71 -16.58 1.88
C LEU A 111 13.98 -17.82 1.33
N SER A 112 13.28 -18.53 2.20
CA SER A 112 12.51 -19.73 1.90
C SER A 112 11.03 -19.55 2.15
N ALA A 113 10.22 -20.48 1.67
CA ALA A 113 8.77 -20.51 1.90
C ALA A 113 8.42 -20.34 3.39
N GLY A 114 7.51 -19.42 3.68
CA GLY A 114 7.09 -19.03 5.02
C GLY A 114 7.82 -17.82 5.60
N GLU A 115 8.97 -17.46 5.07
CA GLU A 115 9.76 -16.33 5.59
C GLU A 115 9.27 -14.97 5.06
N VAL A 116 9.50 -13.95 5.87
CA VAL A 116 9.28 -12.55 5.54
C VAL A 116 10.63 -11.84 5.56
N GLY A 117 10.93 -11.09 4.50
CA GLY A 117 12.19 -10.39 4.39
C GLY A 117 12.19 -9.36 3.27
N TYR A 118 13.37 -9.03 2.78
CA TYR A 118 13.53 -8.07 1.69
C TYR A 118 14.36 -8.63 0.54
N ILE A 119 14.14 -8.05 -0.65
CA ILE A 119 14.89 -8.30 -1.87
C ILE A 119 15.38 -6.96 -2.41
N ALA A 120 16.68 -6.83 -2.65
CA ALA A 120 17.26 -5.76 -3.43
C ALA A 120 17.69 -6.32 -4.80
N ALA A 121 17.12 -5.81 -5.89
CA ALA A 121 17.34 -6.33 -7.25
C ALA A 121 17.67 -5.23 -8.26
N SER A 122 18.35 -4.17 -7.84
CA SER A 122 18.75 -3.05 -8.70
C SER A 122 17.62 -2.45 -9.55
N ILE A 123 16.39 -2.50 -9.06
CA ILE A 123 15.22 -1.93 -9.71
C ILE A 123 15.31 -0.40 -9.60
N LYS A 124 15.43 0.27 -10.74
CA LYS A 124 15.64 1.74 -10.77
C LYS A 124 14.33 2.53 -10.83
N SER A 125 13.29 1.92 -11.38
CA SER A 125 11.99 2.56 -11.51
C SER A 125 10.98 1.90 -10.58
N ILE A 126 10.36 2.70 -9.77
CA ILE A 126 9.30 2.32 -8.84
C ILE A 126 8.03 1.91 -9.58
N LEU A 127 7.83 2.44 -10.78
CA LEU A 127 6.69 2.08 -11.63
C LEU A 127 6.75 0.65 -12.14
N ASP A 128 7.91 -0.01 -12.02
CA ASP A 128 8.11 -1.39 -12.46
C ASP A 128 7.63 -2.43 -11.46
N VAL A 129 7.30 -2.01 -10.24
CA VAL A 129 6.84 -2.87 -9.15
C VAL A 129 5.65 -2.24 -8.44
N ALA A 130 4.78 -3.06 -7.89
CA ALA A 130 3.62 -2.59 -7.13
C ALA A 130 3.39 -3.46 -5.90
N VAL A 131 2.97 -2.85 -4.81
CA VAL A 131 2.48 -3.56 -3.63
C VAL A 131 1.30 -4.46 -4.04
N GLY A 132 1.32 -5.70 -3.59
CA GLY A 132 0.36 -6.74 -3.98
C GLY A 132 0.73 -7.51 -5.25
N ASP A 133 1.85 -7.19 -5.91
CA ASP A 133 2.34 -7.99 -7.03
C ASP A 133 3.11 -9.24 -6.55
N THR A 134 3.24 -10.21 -7.44
CA THR A 134 3.94 -11.46 -7.16
C THR A 134 5.31 -11.47 -7.82
N VAL A 135 6.35 -11.61 -7.02
CA VAL A 135 7.71 -11.88 -7.50
C VAL A 135 7.85 -13.38 -7.76
N MET A 136 8.44 -13.71 -8.91
CA MET A 136 8.73 -15.08 -9.32
C MET A 136 10.12 -15.19 -9.92
N ASN A 137 10.66 -16.40 -9.97
CA ASN A 137 11.91 -16.67 -10.68
C ASN A 137 11.70 -16.49 -12.18
N ALA A 138 12.59 -15.78 -12.87
CA ALA A 138 12.47 -15.50 -14.30
C ALA A 138 12.69 -16.75 -15.17
N ASP A 139 13.52 -17.67 -14.70
CA ASP A 139 13.89 -18.88 -15.43
C ASP A 139 12.91 -20.06 -15.18
N ASN A 140 12.18 -20.01 -14.06
CA ASN A 140 11.12 -20.97 -13.70
C ASN A 140 9.92 -20.22 -13.11
N PRO A 141 9.15 -19.47 -13.92
CA PRO A 141 8.07 -18.65 -13.44
C PRO A 141 6.88 -19.47 -12.95
N ALA A 142 6.23 -19.02 -11.88
CA ALA A 142 4.98 -19.59 -11.41
C ALA A 142 3.87 -19.36 -12.46
N ALA A 143 2.96 -20.34 -12.59
CA ALA A 143 1.87 -20.27 -13.57
C ALA A 143 0.80 -19.24 -13.20
N GLU A 144 0.60 -19.00 -11.90
CA GLU A 144 -0.45 -18.11 -11.37
C GLU A 144 0.11 -17.17 -10.31
N PRO A 145 -0.36 -15.91 -10.24
CA PRO A 145 0.04 -14.99 -9.19
C PRO A 145 -0.59 -15.38 -7.86
N LEU A 146 -0.04 -14.83 -6.79
CA LEU A 146 -0.71 -14.83 -5.49
C LEU A 146 -1.94 -13.88 -5.54
N ALA A 147 -2.94 -14.16 -4.72
CA ALA A 147 -4.01 -13.21 -4.47
C ALA A 147 -3.38 -11.94 -3.86
N GLY A 148 -3.31 -10.89 -4.67
CA GLY A 148 -2.78 -9.60 -4.26
C GLY A 148 -3.77 -8.84 -3.38
N TYR A 149 -3.32 -7.68 -2.91
CA TYR A 149 -4.21 -6.76 -2.20
C TYR A 149 -5.25 -6.16 -3.14
N LYS A 150 -6.48 -6.00 -2.64
CA LYS A 150 -7.48 -5.22 -3.36
C LYS A 150 -7.01 -3.78 -3.43
N LYS A 151 -7.07 -3.18 -4.62
CA LYS A 151 -6.76 -1.77 -4.78
C LYS A 151 -7.81 -0.97 -4.01
N VAL A 152 -7.37 -0.28 -2.97
CA VAL A 152 -8.23 0.59 -2.19
C VAL A 152 -8.56 1.82 -3.04
N GLN A 153 -9.82 2.24 -3.02
CA GLN A 153 -10.28 3.40 -3.77
C GLN A 153 -10.20 4.64 -2.88
N SER A 154 -9.74 5.75 -3.47
CA SER A 154 -9.75 7.03 -2.78
C SER A 154 -11.19 7.51 -2.56
N VAL A 155 -11.44 8.08 -1.38
CA VAL A 155 -12.75 8.57 -0.95
C VAL A 155 -12.80 10.08 -0.89
N VAL A 156 -11.66 10.71 -0.57
CA VAL A 156 -11.50 12.17 -0.45
C VAL A 156 -10.52 12.65 -1.49
N PHE A 157 -10.85 13.73 -2.16
CA PHE A 157 -10.01 14.36 -3.17
C PHE A 157 -9.77 15.83 -2.82
N CYS A 158 -8.54 16.33 -2.98
CA CYS A 158 -8.25 17.74 -2.93
C CYS A 158 -7.15 18.13 -3.90
N GLY A 159 -7.12 19.38 -4.30
CA GLY A 159 -5.99 19.96 -5.03
C GLY A 159 -4.86 20.33 -4.08
N ILE A 160 -3.63 20.00 -4.43
CA ILE A 160 -2.40 20.39 -3.73
C ILE A 160 -1.57 21.25 -4.69
N TYR A 161 -1.25 22.47 -4.28
CA TYR A 161 -0.51 23.45 -5.07
C TYR A 161 0.68 23.95 -4.27
N PRO A 162 1.85 24.16 -4.88
CA PRO A 162 2.96 24.78 -4.17
C PRO A 162 2.64 26.27 -3.94
N LEU A 163 2.98 26.81 -2.76
CA LEU A 163 2.82 28.23 -2.47
C LEU A 163 3.64 29.08 -3.45
N ASP A 164 4.84 28.65 -3.78
CA ASP A 164 5.68 29.19 -4.84
C ASP A 164 5.54 28.32 -6.11
N GLY A 165 4.88 28.86 -7.13
CA GLY A 165 4.63 28.17 -8.41
C GLY A 165 5.91 27.68 -9.13
N SER A 166 7.08 28.26 -8.85
CA SER A 166 8.35 27.78 -9.39
C SER A 166 8.76 26.40 -8.88
N ARG A 167 8.21 25.98 -7.73
CA ARG A 167 8.47 24.69 -7.07
C ARG A 167 7.52 23.56 -7.50
N PHE A 168 6.79 23.71 -8.60
CA PHE A 168 5.89 22.66 -9.10
C PHE A 168 6.59 21.32 -9.33
N ASN A 169 7.81 21.34 -9.88
CA ASN A 169 8.57 20.11 -10.12
C ASN A 169 9.03 19.46 -8.80
N ASP A 170 9.37 20.24 -7.79
CA ASP A 170 9.74 19.74 -6.47
C ASP A 170 8.53 19.03 -5.80
N LEU A 171 7.34 19.65 -5.92
CA LEU A 171 6.10 19.06 -5.44
C LEU A 171 5.78 17.76 -6.15
N LYS A 172 5.94 17.68 -7.47
CA LYS A 172 5.77 16.45 -8.25
C LYS A 172 6.68 15.34 -7.74
N GLU A 173 7.95 15.66 -7.53
CA GLU A 173 8.93 14.69 -7.03
C GLU A 173 8.62 14.22 -5.62
N ALA A 174 8.18 15.13 -4.73
CA ALA A 174 7.75 14.80 -3.38
C ALA A 174 6.56 13.85 -3.38
N ILE A 175 5.50 14.15 -4.15
CA ILE A 175 4.32 13.28 -4.27
C ILE A 175 4.69 11.91 -4.83
N LEU A 176 5.53 11.85 -5.87
CA LEU A 176 6.04 10.59 -6.42
C LEU A 176 6.79 9.77 -5.35
N LYS A 177 7.66 10.39 -4.57
CA LYS A 177 8.37 9.70 -3.47
C LYS A 177 7.43 9.21 -2.38
N LEU A 178 6.41 9.99 -2.02
CA LEU A 178 5.40 9.55 -1.05
C LEU A 178 4.59 8.38 -1.57
N GLN A 179 4.20 8.38 -2.84
CA GLN A 179 3.45 7.29 -3.48
C GLN A 179 4.20 5.95 -3.43
N LEU A 180 5.55 5.97 -3.28
CA LEU A 180 6.35 4.76 -3.12
C LEU A 180 6.02 3.98 -1.86
N ASN A 181 5.81 4.75 -0.79
CA ASN A 181 5.53 4.20 0.54
C ASN A 181 4.02 4.15 0.82
N ASP A 182 3.21 4.72 -0.08
CA ASP A 182 1.77 4.80 0.05
C ASP A 182 1.08 4.52 -1.30
N ALA A 183 0.85 3.26 -1.58
CA ALA A 183 0.19 2.80 -2.80
C ALA A 183 -1.27 3.28 -2.94
N SER A 184 -1.85 3.82 -1.87
CA SER A 184 -3.21 4.37 -1.86
C SER A 184 -3.28 5.82 -2.31
N LEU A 185 -2.15 6.55 -2.27
CA LEU A 185 -2.06 7.91 -2.77
C LEU A 185 -2.10 7.90 -4.29
N ILE A 186 -3.14 8.49 -4.86
CA ILE A 186 -3.26 8.72 -6.30
C ILE A 186 -3.18 10.21 -6.56
N PHE A 187 -2.63 10.61 -7.72
CA PHE A 187 -2.60 11.99 -8.13
C PHE A 187 -2.62 12.14 -9.64
N GLU A 188 -3.15 13.25 -10.09
CA GLU A 188 -3.15 13.71 -11.49
C GLU A 188 -2.77 15.19 -11.55
N PRO A 189 -2.16 15.67 -12.64
CA PRO A 189 -1.92 17.09 -12.83
C PRO A 189 -3.24 17.87 -12.79
N ASP A 190 -3.21 19.01 -12.12
CA ASP A 190 -4.35 19.92 -12.02
C ASP A 190 -3.89 21.38 -12.24
N THR A 191 -4.82 22.23 -12.68
CA THR A 191 -4.54 23.64 -12.92
C THR A 191 -5.66 24.51 -12.38
N SER A 192 -5.31 25.41 -11.49
CA SER A 192 -6.23 26.42 -10.94
C SER A 192 -5.91 27.78 -11.52
N VAL A 193 -6.95 28.52 -11.91
CA VAL A 193 -6.80 29.91 -12.38
C VAL A 193 -6.16 30.83 -11.30
N ALA A 194 -6.46 30.53 -10.02
CA ALA A 194 -5.98 31.32 -8.89
C ALA A 194 -4.63 30.84 -8.34
N LEU A 195 -4.36 29.52 -8.38
CA LEU A 195 -3.23 28.88 -7.71
C LEU A 195 -2.15 28.37 -8.69
N GLY A 196 -2.43 28.40 -10.00
CA GLY A 196 -1.50 27.92 -11.02
C GLY A 196 -1.50 26.39 -11.15
N PHE A 197 -0.33 25.84 -11.43
CA PHE A 197 -0.16 24.39 -11.62
C PHE A 197 0.00 23.65 -10.29
N GLY A 198 -0.67 22.52 -10.15
CA GLY A 198 -0.65 21.67 -8.98
C GLY A 198 -1.06 20.24 -9.33
N PHE A 199 -1.53 19.52 -8.33
CA PHE A 199 -1.99 18.14 -8.47
C PHE A 199 -3.31 17.95 -7.73
N ARG A 200 -4.24 17.25 -8.38
CA ARG A 200 -5.41 16.71 -7.71
C ARG A 200 -5.03 15.36 -7.13
N CYS A 201 -5.12 15.24 -5.82
CA CYS A 201 -4.75 14.04 -5.08
C CYS A 201 -5.98 13.35 -4.50
N GLY A 202 -5.96 12.02 -4.49
CA GLY A 202 -6.98 11.18 -3.86
C GLY A 202 -6.43 10.46 -2.65
N PHE A 203 -7.24 10.41 -1.58
CA PHE A 203 -6.89 9.92 -0.25
C PHE A 203 -7.93 8.94 0.29
N LEU A 204 -7.54 8.09 1.24
CA LEU A 204 -8.44 7.16 1.93
C LEU A 204 -9.43 7.85 2.88
N GLY A 205 -9.13 9.08 3.27
CA GLY A 205 -9.93 9.89 4.18
C GLY A 205 -9.21 11.17 4.57
N LEU A 206 -9.84 11.98 5.43
CA LEU A 206 -9.30 13.27 5.87
C LEU A 206 -7.98 13.12 6.64
N LEU A 207 -7.88 12.15 7.55
CA LEU A 207 -6.65 11.90 8.29
C LEU A 207 -5.49 11.51 7.38
N HIS A 208 -5.74 10.69 6.36
CA HIS A 208 -4.72 10.35 5.36
C HIS A 208 -4.25 11.60 4.61
N MET A 209 -5.16 12.48 4.22
CA MET A 209 -4.85 13.76 3.57
C MET A 209 -3.95 14.63 4.46
N GLU A 210 -4.30 14.79 5.74
CA GLU A 210 -3.52 15.58 6.70
C GLU A 210 -2.10 15.01 6.88
N ILE A 211 -1.96 13.69 6.98
CA ILE A 211 -0.66 13.04 7.10
C ILE A 211 0.21 13.31 5.86
N ILE A 212 -0.36 13.19 4.66
CA ILE A 212 0.39 13.45 3.41
C ILE A 212 0.80 14.91 3.31
N GLN A 213 -0.07 15.85 3.71
CA GLN A 213 0.26 17.28 3.76
C GLN A 213 1.44 17.54 4.70
N GLU A 214 1.35 17.05 5.94
CA GLU A 214 2.42 17.21 6.93
C GLU A 214 3.74 16.61 6.45
N ARG A 215 3.70 15.47 5.78
CA ARG A 215 4.89 14.83 5.20
C ARG A 215 5.50 15.65 4.09
N ILE A 216 4.71 16.24 3.18
CA ILE A 216 5.20 17.13 2.12
C ILE A 216 5.95 18.32 2.75
N GLU A 217 5.37 18.93 3.78
CA GLU A 217 5.97 20.09 4.46
C GLU A 217 7.23 19.71 5.23
N ARG A 218 7.21 18.64 6.02
CA ARG A 218 8.31 18.24 6.93
C ARG A 218 9.46 17.55 6.23
N GLU A 219 9.17 16.61 5.32
CA GLU A 219 10.21 15.78 4.69
C GLU A 219 10.85 16.49 3.49
N PHE A 220 10.07 17.33 2.78
CA PHE A 220 10.53 17.98 1.54
C PHE A 220 10.68 19.49 1.67
N GLY A 221 10.28 20.10 2.78
CA GLY A 221 10.37 21.55 3.01
C GLY A 221 9.59 22.37 1.99
N LEU A 222 8.41 21.87 1.59
CA LEU A 222 7.53 22.49 0.62
C LEU A 222 6.32 23.10 1.32
N GLU A 223 6.16 24.42 1.21
CA GLU A 223 4.92 25.07 1.61
C GLU A 223 3.87 24.87 0.53
N ILE A 224 2.69 24.37 0.93
CA ILE A 224 1.62 24.00 0.00
C ILE A 224 0.30 24.66 0.38
N ILE A 225 -0.55 24.83 -0.64
CA ILE A 225 -1.94 25.24 -0.50
C ILE A 225 -2.82 24.06 -0.89
N THR A 226 -3.80 23.73 -0.04
CA THR A 226 -4.78 22.70 -0.35
C THR A 226 -6.15 23.30 -0.58
N THR A 227 -6.89 22.73 -1.55
CA THR A 227 -8.29 23.12 -1.77
C THR A 227 -9.19 22.40 -0.75
N ALA A 228 -10.44 22.89 -0.62
CA ALA A 228 -11.43 22.19 0.19
C ALA A 228 -11.59 20.73 -0.30
N PRO A 229 -11.64 19.76 0.62
CA PRO A 229 -11.84 18.35 0.27
C PRO A 229 -13.16 18.14 -0.48
N SER A 230 -13.14 17.29 -1.49
CA SER A 230 -14.31 16.83 -2.23
C SER A 230 -14.41 15.31 -2.23
N VAL A 231 -15.59 14.80 -2.54
CA VAL A 231 -15.86 13.36 -2.63
C VAL A 231 -16.13 12.96 -4.07
N SER A 232 -16.06 11.67 -4.36
CA SER A 232 -16.47 11.12 -5.64
C SER A 232 -17.99 11.06 -5.76
N TYR A 233 -18.51 11.34 -6.95
CA TYR A 233 -19.92 11.26 -7.27
C TYR A 233 -20.18 10.13 -8.26
N LYS A 234 -21.29 9.41 -8.06
CA LYS A 234 -21.86 8.52 -9.04
C LYS A 234 -22.85 9.35 -9.85
N VAL A 235 -22.62 9.47 -11.13
CA VAL A 235 -23.47 10.21 -12.07
C VAL A 235 -24.15 9.20 -12.98
N VAL A 236 -25.48 9.25 -13.03
CA VAL A 236 -26.30 8.50 -13.99
C VAL A 236 -26.68 9.45 -15.11
N LYS A 237 -26.27 9.09 -16.32
CA LYS A 237 -26.58 9.86 -17.51
C LYS A 237 -27.98 9.54 -18.04
N SER A 238 -28.52 10.46 -18.82
CA SER A 238 -29.87 10.32 -19.48
C SER A 238 -29.96 9.10 -20.42
N ASP A 239 -28.84 8.56 -20.89
CA ASP A 239 -28.75 7.34 -21.72
C ASP A 239 -28.62 6.06 -20.88
N GLY A 240 -28.63 6.17 -19.55
CA GLY A 240 -28.47 5.07 -18.59
C GLY A 240 -27.01 4.67 -18.28
N GLU A 241 -26.03 5.34 -18.87
CA GLU A 241 -24.62 5.13 -18.53
C GLU A 241 -24.33 5.62 -17.10
N ILE A 242 -23.58 4.83 -16.32
CA ILE A 242 -23.14 5.21 -14.98
C ILE A 242 -21.65 5.51 -15.04
N ILE A 243 -21.30 6.74 -14.66
CA ILE A 243 -19.91 7.16 -14.53
C ILE A 243 -19.61 7.61 -13.10
N TYR A 244 -18.34 7.49 -12.69
CA TYR A 244 -17.87 7.99 -11.41
C TYR A 244 -16.99 9.21 -11.66
N VAL A 245 -17.34 10.30 -11.02
CA VAL A 245 -16.68 11.60 -11.20
C VAL A 245 -16.08 12.05 -9.87
N ASP A 246 -14.80 12.13 -9.81
CA ASP A 246 -14.00 12.61 -8.67
C ASP A 246 -13.48 14.04 -8.89
N ASN A 247 -13.44 14.50 -10.13
CA ASN A 247 -13.03 15.84 -10.50
C ASN A 247 -14.22 16.60 -11.13
N PRO A 248 -14.65 17.73 -10.54
CA PRO A 248 -15.76 18.54 -11.08
C PRO A 248 -15.60 18.95 -12.55
N SER A 249 -14.36 19.07 -13.03
CA SER A 249 -14.09 19.41 -14.45
C SER A 249 -14.46 18.27 -15.41
N HIS A 250 -14.63 17.05 -14.92
CA HIS A 250 -15.03 15.88 -15.70
C HIS A 250 -16.56 15.62 -15.66
N LEU A 251 -17.32 16.52 -15.01
CA LEU A 251 -18.78 16.40 -15.02
C LEU A 251 -19.30 16.59 -16.46
N PRO A 252 -20.18 15.67 -16.92
CA PRO A 252 -20.86 15.87 -18.19
C PRO A 252 -21.78 17.11 -18.15
N PRO A 253 -22.19 17.64 -19.30
CA PRO A 253 -23.16 18.73 -19.37
C PRO A 253 -24.42 18.40 -18.57
N GLN A 254 -24.99 19.38 -17.88
CA GLN A 254 -26.17 19.18 -17.01
C GLN A 254 -27.36 18.55 -17.76
N SER A 255 -27.47 18.77 -19.06
CA SER A 255 -28.50 18.18 -19.91
C SER A 255 -28.35 16.66 -20.12
N GLU A 256 -27.18 16.12 -19.85
CA GLU A 256 -26.88 14.68 -19.96
C GLU A 256 -26.95 13.96 -18.62
N ILE A 257 -27.17 14.67 -17.51
CA ILE A 257 -27.24 14.09 -16.17
C ILE A 257 -28.71 13.84 -15.82
N GLU A 258 -29.05 12.59 -15.53
CA GLU A 258 -30.36 12.22 -14.99
C GLU A 258 -30.39 12.45 -13.48
N HIS A 259 -29.42 11.90 -12.74
CA HIS A 259 -29.22 12.21 -11.33
C HIS A 259 -27.76 11.97 -10.89
N MET A 260 -27.43 12.50 -9.72
CA MET A 260 -26.09 12.41 -9.13
C MET A 260 -26.19 12.08 -7.65
N GLU A 261 -25.38 11.12 -7.21
CA GLU A 261 -25.31 10.65 -5.83
C GLU A 261 -23.86 10.77 -5.30
N VAL A 262 -23.72 11.07 -4.00
CA VAL A 262 -22.42 10.94 -3.35
C VAL A 262 -22.07 9.45 -3.27
N ARG A 263 -20.90 9.08 -3.73
CA ARG A 263 -20.43 7.71 -3.59
C ARG A 263 -20.09 7.43 -2.14
N ILE A 264 -20.87 6.57 -1.50
CA ILE A 264 -20.54 6.01 -0.19
C ILE A 264 -19.79 4.70 -0.46
N VAL A 265 -18.57 4.59 0.10
CA VAL A 265 -17.69 3.41 -0.03
C VAL A 265 -17.82 2.55 1.21
#